data_f8dac2de35d8e91510344db93ff4bb4f
#
_entry.id   f8dac2de35d8e91510344db93ff4bb4f
#
_cell.length_a   1.000
_cell.length_b   1.000
_cell.length_c   1.000
_cell.angle_alpha   90.00
_cell.angle_beta   90.00
_cell.angle_gamma   90.00
#
_symmetry.space_group_name_H-M   'P 1'
#
loop_
_entity.id
_entity.type
_entity.pdbx_description
1 polymer ?
#
loop_
_entity_poly.entity_id
_entity_poly.type
_entity_poly.pdbx_seq_one_letter_code
_entity_poly.pdbx_strand_id
1 'polypeptide(L)'
;DVKKKTDALEGTLLIKYFPTKSATVQTLAAHLSQIEIQGTKPDLILVDYADILKGMGSEKRHVLENIYEDLRGLAGEVECPIWTASQANRSSLEEDVIDATKVAEAYSKVMIADFVVSVSRKVEDKIANTGRFHVIKNRFGFDGVTYPSSINTNIGKIDVYESTSSGGVDAQGKMDNSQ
;
A
#
# COMPACT_ATOMS: atom_id res chain seq x y z
N ASP A 1 2.37 27.15 5.64
CA ASP A 1 1.64 26.76 6.84
C ASP A 1 0.70 25.59 6.48
N VAL A 2 1.02 24.39 7.00
CA VAL A 2 0.31 23.14 6.70
C VAL A 2 -1.17 23.26 7.11
N LYS A 3 -1.44 23.87 8.27
CA LYS A 3 -2.79 24.03 8.79
C LYS A 3 -3.71 24.82 7.85
N LYS A 4 -3.22 25.91 7.24
CA LYS A 4 -4.01 26.67 6.26
C LYS A 4 -4.32 25.88 4.99
N LYS A 5 -3.42 24.97 4.61
CA LYS A 5 -3.64 24.09 3.44
C LYS A 5 -4.63 22.98 3.76
N THR A 6 -4.57 22.40 4.96
CA THR A 6 -5.55 21.39 5.38
C THR A 6 -6.93 21.96 5.63
N ASP A 7 -7.02 23.17 6.20
CA ASP A 7 -8.30 23.86 6.43
C ASP A 7 -9.02 24.27 5.11
N ALA A 8 -8.29 24.29 3.99
CA ALA A 8 -8.84 24.56 2.66
C ALA A 8 -9.26 23.29 1.88
N LEU A 9 -8.97 22.10 2.40
CA LEU A 9 -9.39 20.84 1.78
C LEU A 9 -10.83 20.50 2.18
N GLU A 10 -11.62 20.09 1.19
CA GLU A 10 -12.94 19.51 1.45
C GLU A 10 -12.72 18.10 2.02
N GLY A 11 -12.97 17.91 3.31
CA GLY A 11 -12.82 16.62 3.97
C GLY A 11 -12.24 16.74 5.38
N THR A 12 -12.24 15.63 6.09
CA THR A 12 -11.74 15.54 7.46
C THR A 12 -10.62 14.51 7.56
N LEU A 13 -9.48 14.91 8.11
CA LEU A 13 -8.38 14.00 8.44
C LEU A 13 -8.37 13.75 9.95
N LEU A 14 -8.62 12.50 10.35
CA LEU A 14 -8.49 12.06 11.73
C LEU A 14 -7.18 11.28 11.88
N ILE A 15 -6.35 11.68 12.85
CA ILE A 15 -5.07 11.01 13.14
C ILE A 15 -5.14 10.44 14.55
N LYS A 16 -4.90 9.13 14.67
CA LYS A 16 -4.79 8.43 15.94
C LYS A 16 -3.43 7.76 16.04
N TYR A 17 -2.69 8.07 17.07
CA TYR A 17 -1.41 7.43 17.36
C TYR A 17 -1.60 6.29 18.36
N PHE A 18 -0.98 5.16 18.05
CA PHE A 18 -0.82 4.01 18.93
C PHE A 18 0.67 3.68 19.04
N PRO A 19 1.23 3.51 20.23
CA PRO A 19 2.62 3.03 20.37
C PRO A 19 2.82 1.68 19.70
N THR A 20 4.02 1.42 19.22
CA THR A 20 4.39 0.14 18.55
C THR A 20 3.98 -1.05 19.40
N LYS A 21 3.30 -2.03 18.80
CA LYS A 21 2.78 -3.25 19.45
C LYS A 21 1.81 -3.02 20.62
N SER A 22 1.18 -1.85 20.70
CA SER A 22 0.14 -1.57 21.69
C SER A 22 -1.28 -1.82 21.17
N ALA A 23 -1.49 -1.69 19.86
CA ALA A 23 -2.78 -1.88 19.21
C ALA A 23 -2.85 -3.21 18.45
N THR A 24 -3.98 -3.88 18.54
CA THR A 24 -4.39 -5.01 17.70
C THR A 24 -5.38 -4.53 16.64
N VAL A 25 -5.75 -5.38 15.68
CA VAL A 25 -6.83 -5.05 14.72
C VAL A 25 -8.15 -4.79 15.44
N GLN A 26 -8.45 -5.53 16.52
CA GLN A 26 -9.62 -5.30 17.35
C GLN A 26 -9.59 -3.93 18.06
N THR A 27 -8.39 -3.44 18.42
CA THR A 27 -8.24 -2.08 18.95
C THR A 27 -8.59 -1.03 17.89
N LEU A 28 -8.20 -1.26 16.63
CA LEU A 28 -8.58 -0.39 15.51
C LEU A 28 -10.09 -0.43 15.27
N ALA A 29 -10.71 -1.61 15.27
CA ALA A 29 -12.15 -1.78 15.12
C ALA A 29 -12.93 -1.01 16.21
N ALA A 30 -12.52 -1.14 17.47
CA ALA A 30 -13.14 -0.42 18.58
C ALA A 30 -13.02 1.10 18.42
N HIS A 31 -11.86 1.60 17.92
CA HIS A 31 -11.69 3.02 17.65
C HIS A 31 -12.57 3.50 16.50
N LEU A 32 -12.68 2.73 15.42
CA LEU A 32 -13.56 3.03 14.28
C LEU A 32 -15.01 3.11 14.72
N SER A 33 -15.50 2.14 15.50
CA SER A 33 -16.86 2.19 16.08
C SER A 33 -17.08 3.44 16.92
N GLN A 34 -16.06 3.88 17.67
CA GLN A 34 -16.15 5.06 18.53
C GLN A 34 -16.31 6.36 17.70
N ILE A 35 -15.58 6.50 16.60
CA ILE A 35 -15.71 7.67 15.72
C ILE A 35 -17.02 7.63 14.91
N GLU A 36 -17.51 6.46 14.56
CA GLU A 36 -18.81 6.30 13.90
C GLU A 36 -19.98 6.73 14.81
N ILE A 37 -19.95 6.36 16.09
CA ILE A 37 -20.92 6.85 17.10
C ILE A 37 -20.90 8.38 17.21
N GLN A 38 -19.74 9.02 16.97
CA GLN A 38 -19.59 10.47 16.97
C GLN A 38 -20.05 11.11 15.64
N GLY A 39 -20.61 10.32 14.73
CA GLY A 39 -21.13 10.79 13.45
C GLY A 39 -20.13 10.86 12.30
N THR A 40 -18.95 10.26 12.46
CA THR A 40 -17.92 10.24 11.39
C THR A 40 -17.74 8.84 10.84
N LYS A 41 -18.03 8.64 9.56
CA LYS A 41 -17.70 7.39 8.84
C LYS A 41 -16.51 7.68 7.92
N PRO A 42 -15.39 6.94 8.02
CA PRO A 42 -14.25 7.15 7.12
C PRO A 42 -14.55 6.59 5.73
N ASP A 43 -14.05 7.26 4.70
CA ASP A 43 -14.06 6.79 3.30
C ASP A 43 -12.76 6.04 2.96
N LEU A 44 -11.70 6.23 3.75
CA LEU A 44 -10.41 5.57 3.62
C LEU A 44 -9.74 5.46 4.98
N ILE A 45 -9.17 4.29 5.25
CA ILE A 45 -8.38 4.03 6.46
C ILE A 45 -6.94 3.76 6.05
N LEU A 46 -5.99 4.49 6.64
CA LEU A 46 -4.57 4.30 6.45
C LEU A 46 -3.95 3.76 7.75
N VAL A 47 -3.31 2.59 7.68
CA VAL A 47 -2.60 1.98 8.81
C VAL A 47 -1.10 2.06 8.54
N ASP A 48 -0.40 2.90 9.25
CA ASP A 48 1.06 3.10 9.11
C ASP A 48 1.80 2.46 10.29
N TYR A 49 2.24 1.23 10.14
CA TYR A 49 1.97 0.18 9.16
C TYR A 49 1.59 -1.12 9.88
N ALA A 50 1.00 -2.06 9.16
CA ALA A 50 0.41 -3.27 9.77
C ALA A 50 1.43 -4.17 10.50
N ASP A 51 2.69 -4.25 10.03
CA ASP A 51 3.70 -5.14 10.60
C ASP A 51 4.10 -4.78 12.05
N ILE A 52 3.74 -3.58 12.55
CA ILE A 52 3.98 -3.17 13.94
C ILE A 52 2.76 -3.32 14.84
N LEU A 53 1.64 -3.79 14.32
CA LEU A 53 0.50 -4.15 15.16
C LEU A 53 0.84 -5.34 16.06
N LYS A 54 0.14 -5.42 17.17
CA LYS A 54 0.24 -6.56 18.07
C LYS A 54 -0.66 -7.68 17.56
N GLY A 55 -0.06 -8.80 17.16
CA GLY A 55 -0.77 -10.04 16.86
C GLY A 55 -0.62 -11.08 17.96
N MET A 56 -1.37 -12.17 17.87
CA MET A 56 -1.28 -13.32 18.76
C MET A 56 -0.58 -14.49 18.07
N GLY A 57 0.29 -15.20 18.79
CA GLY A 57 1.01 -16.37 18.32
C GLY A 57 2.50 -16.29 18.58
N SER A 58 3.22 -17.41 18.38
CA SER A 58 4.65 -17.54 18.61
C SER A 58 5.48 -17.35 17.35
N GLU A 59 4.96 -17.76 16.18
CA GLU A 59 5.64 -17.64 14.91
C GLU A 59 5.31 -16.30 14.21
N LYS A 60 6.31 -15.45 14.04
CA LYS A 60 6.17 -14.12 13.46
C LYS A 60 5.44 -14.12 12.12
N ARG A 61 5.70 -15.12 11.25
CA ARG A 61 5.08 -15.24 9.94
C ARG A 61 3.57 -15.39 10.04
N HIS A 62 3.10 -16.35 10.85
CA HIS A 62 1.67 -16.60 11.05
C HIS A 62 0.98 -15.42 11.75
N VAL A 63 1.69 -14.79 12.70
CA VAL A 63 1.18 -13.57 13.35
C VAL A 63 0.91 -12.46 12.35
N LEU A 64 1.83 -12.23 11.41
CA LEU A 64 1.64 -11.22 10.37
C LEU A 64 0.52 -11.60 9.41
N GLU A 65 0.46 -12.85 8.98
CA GLU A 65 -0.60 -13.36 8.12
C GLU A 65 -1.99 -13.12 8.73
N ASN A 66 -2.19 -13.50 9.99
CA ASN A 66 -3.44 -13.27 10.72
C ASN A 66 -3.77 -11.76 10.81
N ILE A 67 -2.78 -10.88 11.05
CA ILE A 67 -3.02 -9.43 11.09
C ILE A 67 -3.57 -8.92 9.75
N TYR A 68 -3.03 -9.39 8.62
CA TYR A 68 -3.50 -8.97 7.30
C TYR A 68 -4.87 -9.55 6.97
N GLU A 69 -5.17 -10.79 7.36
CA GLU A 69 -6.51 -11.38 7.25
C GLU A 69 -7.53 -10.62 8.10
N ASP A 70 -7.18 -10.32 9.36
CA ASP A 70 -8.04 -9.54 10.26
C ASP A 70 -8.31 -8.12 9.71
N LEU A 71 -7.27 -7.45 9.15
CA LEU A 71 -7.46 -6.13 8.52
C LEU A 71 -8.38 -6.20 7.31
N ARG A 72 -8.28 -7.27 6.50
CA ARG A 72 -9.17 -7.49 5.38
C ARG A 72 -10.60 -7.75 5.85
N GLY A 73 -10.78 -8.55 6.91
CA GLY A 73 -12.08 -8.76 7.56
C GLY A 73 -12.68 -7.44 8.03
N LEU A 74 -11.89 -6.64 8.76
CA LEU A 74 -12.31 -5.33 9.24
C LEU A 74 -12.72 -4.40 8.11
N ALA A 75 -11.99 -4.37 6.98
CA ALA A 75 -12.37 -3.56 5.82
C ALA A 75 -13.77 -3.92 5.29
N GLY A 76 -14.11 -5.24 5.28
CA GLY A 76 -15.44 -5.70 4.91
C GLY A 76 -16.51 -5.33 5.94
N GLU A 77 -16.22 -5.42 7.23
CA GLU A 77 -17.15 -5.08 8.31
C GLU A 77 -17.51 -3.59 8.33
N VAL A 78 -16.52 -2.73 8.15
CA VAL A 78 -16.74 -1.26 8.15
C VAL A 78 -17.10 -0.69 6.78
N GLU A 79 -17.11 -1.55 5.74
CA GLU A 79 -17.35 -1.16 4.34
C GLU A 79 -16.46 0.01 3.87
N CYS A 80 -15.18 -0.04 4.28
CA CYS A 80 -14.22 1.01 4.01
C CYS A 80 -12.87 0.41 3.60
N PRO A 81 -12.23 0.88 2.52
CA PRO A 81 -10.93 0.37 2.11
C PRO A 81 -9.87 0.67 3.17
N ILE A 82 -9.02 -0.34 3.44
CA ILE A 82 -7.86 -0.22 4.34
C ILE A 82 -6.59 -0.32 3.51
N TRP A 83 -5.75 0.70 3.58
CA TRP A 83 -4.41 0.69 3.01
C TRP A 83 -3.36 0.58 4.11
N THR A 84 -2.34 -0.19 3.85
CA THR A 84 -1.18 -0.30 4.74
C THR A 84 0.11 -0.45 3.95
N ALA A 85 1.24 -0.18 4.59
CA ALA A 85 2.54 -0.44 4.05
C ALA A 85 3.14 -1.73 4.64
N SER A 86 4.06 -2.34 3.90
CA SER A 86 4.91 -3.42 4.37
C SER A 86 6.34 -3.20 3.87
N GLN A 87 7.33 -3.53 4.68
CA GLN A 87 8.71 -3.43 4.26
C GLN A 87 9.11 -4.62 3.40
N ALA A 88 9.79 -4.35 2.28
CA ALA A 88 10.42 -5.38 1.47
C ALA A 88 11.71 -5.89 2.14
N ASN A 89 12.15 -7.09 1.75
CA ASN A 89 13.40 -7.67 2.25
C ASN A 89 14.63 -6.88 1.76
N ARG A 90 15.72 -6.93 2.53
CA ARG A 90 16.97 -6.25 2.16
C ARG A 90 17.55 -6.69 0.81
N SER A 91 17.34 -7.94 0.40
CA SER A 91 17.73 -8.45 -0.92
C SER A 91 17.05 -7.75 -2.09
N SER A 92 15.93 -7.06 -1.84
CA SER A 92 15.19 -6.31 -2.87
C SER A 92 15.69 -4.88 -3.08
N LEU A 93 16.68 -4.41 -2.30
CA LEU A 93 17.13 -3.00 -2.33
C LEU A 93 17.86 -2.62 -3.63
N GLU A 94 18.41 -3.60 -4.36
CA GLU A 94 19.14 -3.40 -5.61
C GLU A 94 18.33 -3.80 -6.85
N GLU A 95 17.09 -4.23 -6.66
CA GLU A 95 16.23 -4.63 -7.76
C GLU A 95 15.55 -3.42 -8.42
N ASP A 96 15.41 -3.47 -9.74
CA ASP A 96 14.68 -2.44 -10.50
C ASP A 96 13.19 -2.47 -10.17
N VAL A 97 12.65 -3.68 -10.02
CA VAL A 97 11.26 -3.94 -9.71
C VAL A 97 11.19 -5.01 -8.62
N ILE A 98 10.44 -4.74 -7.58
CA ILE A 98 10.16 -5.71 -6.53
C ILE A 98 8.89 -6.44 -6.93
N ASP A 99 9.02 -7.68 -7.37
CA ASP A 99 7.91 -8.56 -7.70
C ASP A 99 7.46 -9.44 -6.51
N ALA A 100 6.39 -10.21 -6.70
CA ALA A 100 5.82 -11.08 -5.66
C ALA A 100 6.81 -12.14 -5.14
N THR A 101 7.78 -12.59 -5.96
CA THR A 101 8.73 -13.65 -5.59
C THR A 101 9.83 -13.14 -4.65
N LYS A 102 10.13 -11.85 -4.70
CA LYS A 102 11.14 -11.18 -3.85
C LYS A 102 10.58 -10.78 -2.48
N VAL A 103 9.29 -10.92 -2.30
CA VAL A 103 8.57 -10.59 -1.07
C VAL A 103 8.35 -11.89 -0.26
N ALA A 104 9.42 -12.67 0.03
CA ALA A 104 9.32 -14.05 0.53
C ALA A 104 8.56 -14.20 1.87
N GLU A 105 8.71 -13.28 2.82
CA GLU A 105 7.84 -13.23 4.01
C GLU A 105 6.50 -12.53 3.74
N ALA A 106 6.35 -11.91 2.57
CA ALA A 106 5.18 -11.14 2.19
C ALA A 106 4.33 -11.84 1.14
N TYR A 107 4.70 -13.04 0.65
CA TYR A 107 3.86 -13.75 -0.33
C TYR A 107 2.43 -13.97 0.21
N SER A 108 2.28 -14.36 1.48
CA SER A 108 0.96 -14.46 2.12
C SER A 108 0.24 -13.11 2.16
N LYS A 109 0.93 -12.02 2.47
CA LYS A 109 0.36 -10.66 2.47
C LYS A 109 -0.13 -10.27 1.07
N VAL A 110 0.65 -10.56 0.01
CA VAL A 110 0.25 -10.35 -1.39
C VAL A 110 -0.98 -11.18 -1.73
N MET A 111 -1.07 -12.42 -1.25
CA MET A 111 -2.23 -13.29 -1.52
C MET A 111 -3.51 -12.77 -0.85
N ILE A 112 -3.41 -12.23 0.36
CA ILE A 112 -4.54 -11.70 1.13
C ILE A 112 -5.06 -10.39 0.53
N ALA A 113 -4.17 -9.46 0.17
CA ALA A 113 -4.54 -8.14 -0.34
C ALA A 113 -5.26 -8.20 -1.70
N ASP A 114 -6.13 -7.25 -1.98
CA ASP A 114 -6.82 -7.12 -3.26
C ASP A 114 -6.02 -6.30 -4.27
N PHE A 115 -5.20 -5.35 -3.80
CA PHE A 115 -4.30 -4.55 -4.60
C PHE A 115 -2.94 -4.43 -3.90
N VAL A 116 -1.86 -4.63 -4.65
CA VAL A 116 -0.49 -4.51 -4.12
C VAL A 116 0.37 -3.75 -5.12
N VAL A 117 1.02 -2.71 -4.64
CA VAL A 117 1.99 -1.94 -5.40
C VAL A 117 3.31 -1.90 -4.65
N SER A 118 4.41 -2.14 -5.33
CA SER A 118 5.75 -1.91 -4.79
C SER A 118 6.29 -0.54 -5.23
N VAL A 119 7.07 0.06 -4.34
CA VAL A 119 7.80 1.29 -4.61
C VAL A 119 9.28 0.97 -4.49
N SER A 120 10.02 1.07 -5.59
CA SER A 120 11.44 0.78 -5.65
C SER A 120 12.27 2.02 -6.00
N ARG A 121 13.42 2.15 -5.32
CA ARG A 121 14.40 3.20 -5.54
C ARG A 121 15.79 2.65 -5.30
N LYS A 122 16.64 2.61 -6.32
CA LYS A 122 18.07 2.35 -6.18
C LYS A 122 18.81 3.58 -5.64
N VAL A 123 20.11 3.46 -5.42
CA VAL A 123 20.93 4.57 -4.95
C VAL A 123 20.93 5.72 -5.96
N GLU A 124 21.03 5.40 -7.24
CA GLU A 124 20.99 6.36 -8.35
C GLU A 124 19.64 7.08 -8.41
N ASP A 125 18.55 6.35 -8.21
CA ASP A 125 17.20 6.91 -8.16
C ASP A 125 17.03 7.92 -7.01
N LYS A 126 17.64 7.64 -5.86
CA LYS A 126 17.60 8.56 -4.71
C LYS A 126 18.31 9.88 -5.01
N ILE A 127 19.43 9.81 -5.73
CA ILE A 127 20.20 10.99 -6.17
C ILE A 127 19.40 11.79 -7.19
N ALA A 128 18.78 11.10 -8.16
CA ALA A 128 18.00 11.71 -9.25
C ALA A 128 16.57 12.11 -8.83
N ASN A 129 16.13 11.82 -7.59
CA ASN A 129 14.74 11.97 -7.13
C ASN A 129 13.74 11.22 -8.02
N THR A 130 14.11 10.03 -8.49
CA THR A 130 13.24 9.14 -9.27
C THR A 130 12.86 7.90 -8.47
N GLY A 131 11.98 7.07 -9.03
CA GLY A 131 11.57 5.79 -8.50
C GLY A 131 10.62 5.08 -9.45
N ARG A 132 10.14 3.92 -9.03
CA ARG A 132 9.20 3.10 -9.81
C ARG A 132 8.10 2.60 -8.91
N PHE A 133 6.87 2.69 -9.42
CA PHE A 133 5.71 2.02 -8.85
C PHE A 133 5.39 0.81 -9.74
N HIS A 134 5.41 -0.38 -9.17
CA HIS A 134 5.07 -1.60 -9.90
C HIS A 134 3.84 -2.26 -9.28
N VAL A 135 2.81 -2.48 -10.09
CA VAL A 135 1.59 -3.17 -9.67
C VAL A 135 1.86 -4.66 -9.62
N ILE A 136 2.07 -5.19 -8.41
CA ILE A 136 2.34 -6.63 -8.19
C ILE A 136 1.06 -7.43 -8.35
N LYS A 137 -0.08 -6.89 -7.88
CA LYS A 137 -1.39 -7.54 -7.91
C LYS A 137 -2.49 -6.52 -8.03
N ASN A 138 -3.44 -6.81 -8.88
CA ASN A 138 -4.68 -6.04 -8.98
C ASN A 138 -5.86 -7.00 -9.27
N ARG A 139 -6.68 -7.25 -8.24
CA ARG A 139 -7.85 -8.13 -8.39
C ARG A 139 -8.93 -7.56 -9.29
N PHE A 140 -8.93 -6.25 -9.54
CA PHE A 140 -9.97 -5.53 -10.27
C PHE A 140 -9.52 -5.09 -11.67
N GLY A 141 -8.28 -5.39 -12.08
CA GLY A 141 -7.76 -4.96 -13.37
C GLY A 141 -6.39 -5.54 -13.69
N PHE A 142 -5.63 -4.88 -14.55
CA PHE A 142 -4.30 -5.32 -14.96
C PHE A 142 -3.28 -5.21 -13.83
N ASP A 143 -2.38 -6.17 -13.74
CA ASP A 143 -1.17 -6.16 -12.92
C ASP A 143 0.09 -6.28 -13.79
N GLY A 144 1.28 -6.32 -13.17
CA GLY A 144 2.55 -6.41 -13.88
C GLY A 144 3.02 -5.10 -14.53
N VAL A 145 2.28 -4.00 -14.39
CA VAL A 145 2.65 -2.71 -14.99
C VAL A 145 3.56 -1.92 -14.07
N THR A 146 4.61 -1.31 -14.67
CA THR A 146 5.54 -0.42 -13.95
C THR A 146 5.36 1.01 -14.41
N TYR A 147 5.22 1.92 -13.45
CA TYR A 147 5.06 3.35 -13.67
C TYR A 147 6.32 4.08 -13.18
N PRO A 148 7.01 4.84 -14.05
CA PRO A 148 8.08 5.72 -13.62
C PRO A 148 7.54 6.84 -12.73
N SER A 149 8.36 7.31 -11.80
CA SER A 149 7.93 8.34 -10.85
C SER A 149 9.06 9.31 -10.50
N SER A 150 8.68 10.53 -10.13
CA SER A 150 9.52 11.46 -9.40
C SER A 150 9.19 11.38 -7.92
N ILE A 151 10.21 11.21 -7.08
CA ILE A 151 10.05 11.08 -5.62
C ILE A 151 11.03 12.02 -4.93
N ASN A 152 10.57 13.21 -4.58
CA ASN A 152 11.35 14.18 -3.82
C ASN A 152 11.01 14.07 -2.33
N THR A 153 11.86 13.36 -1.60
CA THR A 153 11.67 13.13 -0.15
C THR A 153 11.89 14.39 0.69
N ASN A 154 12.61 15.41 0.18
CA ASN A 154 12.86 16.63 0.93
C ASN A 154 11.60 17.47 1.15
N ILE A 155 10.65 17.37 0.22
CA ILE A 155 9.39 18.10 0.27
C ILE A 155 8.17 17.18 0.31
N GLY A 156 8.38 15.85 0.38
CA GLY A 156 7.31 14.85 0.40
C GLY A 156 6.49 14.80 -0.89
N LYS A 157 7.05 15.21 -2.04
CA LYS A 157 6.34 15.23 -3.32
C LYS A 157 6.60 13.96 -4.11
N ILE A 158 5.52 13.32 -4.56
CA ILE A 158 5.54 12.14 -5.42
C ILE A 158 4.65 12.41 -6.62
N ASP A 159 5.21 12.26 -7.83
CA ASP A 159 4.49 12.30 -9.10
C ASP A 159 4.68 10.96 -9.80
N VAL A 160 3.60 10.31 -10.20
CA VAL A 160 3.63 9.03 -10.95
C VAL A 160 3.24 9.34 -12.40
N TYR A 161 4.01 8.80 -13.35
CA TYR A 161 3.82 9.05 -14.77
C TYR A 161 3.25 7.82 -15.46
N GLU A 162 2.63 8.00 -16.62
CA GLU A 162 2.16 6.90 -17.44
C GLU A 162 3.32 5.97 -17.84
N SER A 163 3.03 4.68 -17.93
CA SER A 163 4.01 3.71 -18.41
C SER A 163 4.22 3.90 -19.91
N THR A 164 5.46 4.20 -20.31
CA THR A 164 5.85 4.32 -21.72
C THR A 164 6.21 2.98 -22.36
N SER A 165 5.97 1.84 -21.68
CA SER A 165 6.22 0.53 -22.26
C SER A 165 5.24 0.27 -23.41
N SER A 166 5.68 0.56 -24.64
CA SER A 166 5.11 0.06 -25.90
C SER A 166 5.24 -1.45 -25.96
N GLY A 167 4.37 -2.17 -25.30
CA GLY A 167 4.31 -3.63 -25.18
C GLY A 167 2.97 -4.07 -24.63
N GLY A 168 1.98 -3.19 -24.68
CA GLY A 168 0.61 -3.49 -24.31
C GLY A 168 -0.15 -4.02 -25.52
N VAL A 169 -0.76 -5.16 -25.37
CA VAL A 169 -1.91 -5.58 -26.17
C VAL A 169 -2.87 -4.40 -26.19
N ASP A 170 -3.16 -3.85 -27.37
CA ASP A 170 -4.19 -2.84 -27.49
C ASP A 170 -5.53 -3.40 -27.01
N ALA A 171 -6.39 -2.53 -26.52
CA ALA A 171 -7.66 -2.88 -25.88
C ALA A 171 -8.66 -3.67 -26.77
N GLN A 172 -8.23 -4.14 -27.94
CA GLN A 172 -9.03 -4.91 -28.90
C GLN A 172 -8.49 -6.30 -29.21
N GLY A 173 -7.40 -6.76 -28.58
CA GLY A 173 -6.94 -8.15 -28.69
C GLY A 173 -6.53 -8.61 -30.09
N LYS A 174 -6.15 -7.71 -30.98
CA LYS A 174 -5.61 -8.06 -32.28
C LYS A 174 -4.09 -8.08 -32.24
N MET A 175 -3.51 -9.27 -32.35
CA MET A 175 -2.10 -9.42 -32.71
C MET A 175 -1.92 -8.87 -34.12
N ASP A 176 -1.17 -7.80 -34.27
CA ASP A 176 -0.72 -7.36 -35.60
C ASP A 176 0.40 -8.30 -36.06
N ASN A 177 0.04 -9.28 -36.92
CA ASN A 177 0.95 -10.11 -37.68
C ASN A 177 1.36 -9.34 -38.93
N SER A 178 2.21 -8.36 -38.82
CA SER A 178 2.91 -7.79 -39.98
C SER A 178 4.39 -8.16 -39.90
N GLN A 179 4.77 -8.94 -40.88
CA GLN A 179 6.10 -9.42 -41.24
C GLN A 179 7.13 -8.31 -41.39
#